data_a99d293fb5d0ee64daf64b1c8bf20ffb
#
_entry.id   a99d293fb5d0ee64daf64b1c8bf20ffb
#
_cell.length_a   1.000
_cell.length_b   1.000
_cell.length_c   1.000
_cell.angle_alpha   90.00
_cell.angle_beta   90.00
_cell.angle_gamma   90.00
#
_symmetry.space_group_name_H-M   'P 1'
#
loop_
_entity.id
_entity.type
_entity.pdbx_description
1 polymer ?
#
loop_
_entity_poly.entity_id
_entity_poly.type
_entity_poly.pdbx_seq_one_letter_code
_entity_poly.pdbx_strand_id
1 'polypeptide(L)'
;MEATEKTLSIKHNMFWNTVGSLTNLGCQWLITILVVRLSDGYSAAGIYSLAMSIFNMFSQLAQYRMYTVQIADVERKNSAGEYLTFRFFTTFMAFAMLAVYSIATCRIDTVPAVLLYALYKTAGLVIDVMHANDQVGHRMDYIGKSLIMQGIGSLLSFIVVFGLLNSLEGALLLMTVVTIGIGVIYDYPRSNRISAIKLGITQAKVRAFLCGCLPIVLGGIAASAAPNIPRQYLSYTFGDSALGIYASVAAPVAIIQMGATYIYNPLLGYLVERYHSREKSFFTLIGKILVGIFFVGVISSVALFFFGKLLLSLFYGAGIAKHSDLLQPMLACAFLTGIAWFVNDLLVSLDNYLGVFVGSILSLISAVAVMAPAQVLFGLNGPTVTALISNAICLIYQSFVLGKQTQEWFGEKR
;
A
#
# COMPACT_ATOMS: atom_id res chain seq x y z
N MET A 1 29.27 -21.19 18.69
CA MET A 1 29.27 -21.84 17.35
C MET A 1 28.00 -21.31 16.65
N GLU A 2 28.13 -20.21 15.88
CA GLU A 2 27.05 -19.75 15.02
C GLU A 2 26.93 -20.77 13.88
N ALA A 3 25.85 -21.49 13.86
CA ALA A 3 25.47 -22.29 12.70
C ALA A 3 25.15 -21.30 11.60
N THR A 4 26.12 -21.02 10.72
CA THR A 4 25.91 -20.25 9.50
C THR A 4 24.88 -20.99 8.66
N GLU A 5 23.61 -20.53 8.73
CA GLU A 5 22.56 -21.07 7.88
C GLU A 5 22.98 -20.91 6.41
N LYS A 6 22.83 -22.00 5.65
CA LYS A 6 23.23 -22.04 4.24
C LYS A 6 22.42 -20.99 3.44
N THR A 7 23.09 -20.00 2.89
CA THR A 7 22.47 -19.00 2.03
C THR A 7 21.91 -19.63 0.75
N LEU A 8 20.75 -19.19 0.30
CA LEU A 8 20.13 -19.68 -0.92
C LEU A 8 20.61 -18.88 -2.14
N SER A 9 20.54 -19.50 -3.31
CA SER A 9 20.82 -18.79 -4.57
C SER A 9 19.80 -17.67 -4.79
N ILE A 10 20.23 -16.61 -5.48
CA ILE A 10 19.37 -15.45 -5.81
C ILE A 10 18.08 -15.89 -6.50
N LYS A 11 18.17 -16.82 -7.47
CA LYS A 11 16.98 -17.36 -8.18
C LYS A 11 15.98 -18.02 -7.22
N HIS A 12 16.46 -18.79 -6.25
CA HIS A 12 15.60 -19.49 -5.28
C HIS A 12 14.94 -18.48 -4.32
N ASN A 13 15.69 -17.49 -3.87
CA ASN A 13 15.18 -16.40 -3.05
C ASN A 13 14.09 -15.60 -3.77
N MET A 14 14.33 -15.20 -5.01
CA MET A 14 13.33 -14.49 -5.83
C MET A 14 12.06 -15.33 -6.04
N PHE A 15 12.21 -16.62 -6.35
CA PHE A 15 11.07 -17.53 -6.56
C PHE A 15 10.17 -17.57 -5.31
N TRP A 16 10.73 -17.87 -4.13
CA TRP A 16 9.95 -17.94 -2.90
C TRP A 16 9.27 -16.63 -2.54
N ASN A 17 10.01 -15.53 -2.65
CA ASN A 17 9.44 -14.21 -2.37
C ASN A 17 8.28 -13.87 -3.32
N THR A 18 8.42 -14.16 -4.61
CA THR A 18 7.37 -13.91 -5.60
C THR A 18 6.15 -14.78 -5.34
N VAL A 19 6.32 -16.09 -5.16
CA VAL A 19 5.21 -17.01 -4.89
C VAL A 19 4.50 -16.63 -3.58
N GLY A 20 5.24 -16.32 -2.52
CA GLY A 20 4.68 -15.90 -1.25
C GLY A 20 3.88 -14.61 -1.36
N SER A 21 4.45 -13.59 -1.99
CA SER A 21 3.80 -12.28 -2.17
C SER A 21 2.53 -12.39 -3.02
N LEU A 22 2.59 -13.12 -4.13
CA LEU A 22 1.42 -13.32 -5.01
C LEU A 22 0.32 -14.13 -4.31
N THR A 23 0.67 -15.16 -3.54
CA THR A 23 -0.30 -15.95 -2.77
C THR A 23 -0.97 -15.08 -1.71
N ASN A 24 -0.20 -14.31 -0.95
CA ASN A 24 -0.76 -13.41 0.05
C ASN A 24 -1.67 -12.34 -0.57
N LEU A 25 -1.22 -11.70 -1.66
CA LEU A 25 -2.01 -10.72 -2.39
C LEU A 25 -3.32 -11.32 -2.92
N GLY A 26 -3.24 -12.50 -3.52
CA GLY A 26 -4.42 -13.24 -4.02
C GLY A 26 -5.41 -13.57 -2.91
N CYS A 27 -4.93 -14.05 -1.75
CA CYS A 27 -5.79 -14.32 -0.59
C CYS A 27 -6.45 -13.05 -0.05
N GLN A 28 -5.70 -11.93 0.04
CA GLN A 28 -6.26 -10.63 0.45
C GLN A 28 -7.34 -10.15 -0.52
N TRP A 29 -7.12 -10.31 -1.82
CA TRP A 29 -8.13 -9.96 -2.83
C TRP A 29 -9.36 -10.86 -2.73
N LEU A 30 -9.18 -12.17 -2.54
CA LEU A 30 -10.30 -13.09 -2.31
C LEU A 30 -11.13 -12.71 -1.09
N ILE A 31 -10.53 -12.24 0.00
CA ILE A 31 -11.27 -11.73 1.16
C ILE A 31 -12.17 -10.56 0.75
N THR A 32 -11.71 -9.63 -0.11
CA THR A 32 -12.56 -8.53 -0.59
C THR A 32 -13.75 -8.99 -1.43
N ILE A 33 -13.64 -10.11 -2.12
CA ILE A 33 -14.74 -10.74 -2.84
C ILE A 33 -15.70 -11.41 -1.85
N LEU A 34 -15.14 -12.19 -0.93
CA LEU A 34 -15.94 -12.99 0.01
C LEU A 34 -16.74 -12.12 0.98
N VAL A 35 -16.21 -10.98 1.40
CA VAL A 35 -16.97 -10.05 2.26
C VAL A 35 -18.26 -9.56 1.58
N VAL A 36 -18.26 -9.41 0.25
CA VAL A 36 -19.45 -9.06 -0.54
C VAL A 36 -20.36 -10.27 -0.76
N ARG A 37 -19.77 -11.43 -1.05
CA ARG A 37 -20.52 -12.63 -1.42
C ARG A 37 -21.20 -13.33 -0.24
N LEU A 38 -20.60 -13.24 0.93
CA LEU A 38 -21.09 -13.92 2.14
C LEU A 38 -21.95 -13.01 3.03
N SER A 39 -22.04 -11.69 2.76
CA SER A 39 -22.85 -10.77 3.54
C SER A 39 -24.23 -10.55 2.94
N ASP A 40 -25.20 -10.25 3.81
CA ASP A 40 -26.55 -9.82 3.44
C ASP A 40 -26.57 -8.33 3.04
N GLY A 41 -25.98 -8.00 1.91
CA GLY A 41 -25.87 -6.62 1.40
C GLY A 41 -24.42 -6.15 1.30
N TYR A 42 -24.20 -4.83 1.26
CA TYR A 42 -22.89 -4.24 0.99
C TYR A 42 -22.27 -3.51 2.20
N SER A 43 -22.95 -3.48 3.34
CA SER A 43 -22.50 -2.74 4.52
C SER A 43 -21.22 -3.32 5.10
N ALA A 44 -21.12 -4.65 5.26
CA ALA A 44 -19.89 -5.29 5.75
C ALA A 44 -18.70 -5.03 4.83
N ALA A 45 -18.90 -5.05 3.51
CA ALA A 45 -17.86 -4.69 2.55
C ALA A 45 -17.45 -3.22 2.65
N GLY A 46 -18.40 -2.34 2.93
CA GLY A 46 -18.15 -0.92 3.19
C GLY A 46 -17.33 -0.71 4.46
N ILE A 47 -17.71 -1.34 5.57
CA ILE A 47 -16.97 -1.26 6.85
C ILE A 47 -15.55 -1.82 6.68
N TYR A 48 -15.40 -2.94 5.98
CA TYR A 48 -14.08 -3.51 5.67
C TYR A 48 -13.23 -2.54 4.83
N SER A 49 -13.81 -1.91 3.80
CA SER A 49 -13.14 -0.92 2.97
C SER A 49 -12.82 0.37 3.73
N LEU A 50 -13.70 0.82 4.64
CA LEU A 50 -13.46 1.94 5.55
C LEU A 50 -12.24 1.66 6.43
N ALA A 51 -12.21 0.47 7.04
CA ALA A 51 -11.08 0.03 7.88
C ALA A 51 -9.76 -0.01 7.09
N MET A 52 -9.78 -0.53 5.85
CA MET A 52 -8.63 -0.48 4.94
C MET A 52 -8.18 0.95 4.67
N SER A 53 -9.12 1.85 4.36
CA SER A 53 -8.83 3.24 4.01
C SER A 53 -8.19 3.98 5.18
N ILE A 54 -8.73 3.83 6.38
CA ILE A 54 -8.20 4.46 7.59
C ILE A 54 -6.82 3.88 7.94
N PHE A 55 -6.67 2.55 7.93
CA PHE A 55 -5.36 1.94 8.18
C PHE A 55 -4.30 2.42 7.18
N ASN A 56 -4.62 2.52 5.89
CA ASN A 56 -3.69 2.98 4.87
C ASN A 56 -3.18 4.40 5.14
N MET A 57 -4.00 5.30 5.70
CA MET A 57 -3.58 6.66 6.07
C MET A 57 -2.47 6.64 7.14
N PHE A 58 -2.58 5.73 8.13
CA PHE A 58 -1.63 5.63 9.23
C PHE A 58 -0.51 4.61 8.98
N SER A 59 -0.60 3.79 7.93
CA SER A 59 0.36 2.73 7.63
C SER A 59 1.79 3.24 7.44
N GLN A 60 1.96 4.42 6.85
CA GLN A 60 3.28 5.03 6.63
C GLN A 60 3.96 5.39 7.96
N LEU A 61 3.17 5.84 8.95
CA LEU A 61 3.66 6.08 10.30
C LEU A 61 4.04 4.77 11.00
N ALA A 62 3.22 3.72 10.84
CA ALA A 62 3.50 2.41 11.41
C ALA A 62 4.76 1.78 10.79
N GLN A 63 4.91 1.85 9.48
CA GLN A 63 6.06 1.30 8.75
C GLN A 63 7.36 2.08 9.00
N TYR A 64 7.29 3.39 9.08
CA TYR A 64 8.40 4.32 9.28
C TYR A 64 9.64 4.01 8.42
N ARG A 65 9.43 3.38 7.26
CA ARG A 65 10.47 2.89 6.31
C ARG A 65 11.50 1.91 6.91
N MET A 66 11.22 1.33 8.07
CA MET A 66 12.19 0.49 8.78
C MET A 66 12.65 -0.72 7.98
N TYR A 67 11.78 -1.33 7.18
CA TYR A 67 12.16 -2.41 6.27
C TYR A 67 13.30 -1.99 5.33
N THR A 68 13.12 -0.86 4.65
CA THR A 68 14.11 -0.31 3.69
C THR A 68 15.41 0.10 4.39
N VAL A 69 15.30 0.76 5.55
CA VAL A 69 16.46 1.20 6.35
C VAL A 69 17.26 0.01 6.83
N GLN A 70 16.60 -1.05 7.29
CA GLN A 70 17.26 -2.27 7.78
C GLN A 70 18.00 -3.01 6.67
N ILE A 71 17.40 -3.12 5.47
CA ILE A 71 18.07 -3.75 4.31
C ILE A 71 19.27 -2.92 3.83
N ALA A 72 19.16 -1.59 3.90
CA ALA A 72 20.23 -0.68 3.51
C ALA A 72 21.38 -0.61 4.54
N ASP A 73 21.18 -1.09 5.76
CA ASP A 73 22.22 -1.13 6.83
C ASP A 73 23.21 -2.29 6.61
N VAL A 74 23.94 -2.23 5.50
CA VAL A 74 24.92 -3.27 5.10
C VAL A 74 26.03 -3.42 6.15
N GLU A 75 26.42 -2.33 6.81
CA GLU A 75 27.45 -2.31 7.86
C GLU A 75 26.94 -2.85 9.20
N ARG A 76 25.64 -3.18 9.30
CA ARG A 76 24.99 -3.68 10.52
C ARG A 76 25.24 -2.80 11.75
N LYS A 77 25.12 -1.47 11.56
CA LYS A 77 25.26 -0.48 12.65
C LYS A 77 24.18 -0.64 13.73
N ASN A 78 23.05 -1.23 13.32
CA ASN A 78 21.93 -1.50 14.21
C ASN A 78 21.59 -2.98 14.20
N SER A 79 21.18 -3.50 15.37
CA SER A 79 20.77 -4.90 15.51
C SER A 79 19.31 -5.12 15.05
N ALA A 80 18.97 -6.37 14.71
CA ALA A 80 17.59 -6.74 14.37
C ALA A 80 16.63 -6.44 15.54
N GLY A 81 17.07 -6.58 16.78
CA GLY A 81 16.28 -6.25 17.98
C GLY A 81 16.01 -4.76 18.14
N GLU A 82 16.94 -3.88 17.75
CA GLU A 82 16.72 -2.42 17.76
C GLU A 82 15.68 -2.01 16.71
N TYR A 83 15.74 -2.58 15.50
CA TYR A 83 14.72 -2.36 14.47
C TYR A 83 13.34 -2.86 14.91
N LEU A 84 13.27 -4.03 15.52
CA LEU A 84 12.01 -4.58 16.03
C LEU A 84 11.44 -3.75 17.18
N THR A 85 12.28 -3.29 18.10
CA THR A 85 11.85 -2.41 19.21
C THR A 85 11.32 -1.08 18.68
N PHE A 86 12.01 -0.49 17.70
CA PHE A 86 11.53 0.74 17.07
C PHE A 86 10.23 0.52 16.29
N ARG A 87 10.04 -0.63 15.65
CA ARG A 87 8.79 -1.00 14.99
C ARG A 87 7.63 -1.11 15.98
N PHE A 88 7.84 -1.72 17.14
CA PHE A 88 6.81 -1.73 18.19
C PHE A 88 6.40 -0.32 18.61
N PHE A 89 7.37 0.57 18.78
CA PHE A 89 7.10 1.97 19.11
C PHE A 89 6.27 2.68 18.01
N THR A 90 6.68 2.58 16.75
CA THR A 90 5.98 3.25 15.64
C THR A 90 4.60 2.65 15.37
N THR A 91 4.44 1.33 15.46
CA THR A 91 3.13 0.67 15.30
C THR A 91 2.18 1.02 16.44
N PHE A 92 2.67 1.07 17.69
CA PHE A 92 1.86 1.51 18.82
C PHE A 92 1.40 2.97 18.66
N MET A 93 2.32 3.87 18.29
CA MET A 93 2.00 5.28 18.04
C MET A 93 0.97 5.43 16.91
N ALA A 94 1.17 4.72 15.79
CA ALA A 94 0.24 4.75 14.66
C ALA A 94 -1.13 4.19 15.05
N PHE A 95 -1.17 3.09 15.79
CA PHE A 95 -2.42 2.49 16.28
C PHE A 95 -3.16 3.42 17.23
N ALA A 96 -2.47 4.07 18.18
CA ALA A 96 -3.07 5.03 19.09
C ALA A 96 -3.66 6.25 18.35
N MET A 97 -2.91 6.81 17.39
CA MET A 97 -3.41 7.91 16.54
C MET A 97 -4.60 7.48 15.68
N LEU A 98 -4.55 6.29 15.09
CA LEU A 98 -5.65 5.70 14.32
C LEU A 98 -6.88 5.51 15.20
N ALA A 99 -6.73 5.02 16.43
CA ALA A 99 -7.84 4.82 17.35
C ALA A 99 -8.53 6.15 17.71
N VAL A 100 -7.73 7.17 18.08
CA VAL A 100 -8.26 8.53 18.35
C VAL A 100 -8.98 9.10 17.13
N TYR A 101 -8.36 8.98 15.95
CA TYR A 101 -8.96 9.42 14.69
C TYR A 101 -10.27 8.71 14.38
N SER A 102 -10.31 7.38 14.53
CA SER A 102 -11.51 6.58 14.23
C SER A 102 -12.66 6.91 15.19
N ILE A 103 -12.39 7.09 16.48
CA ILE A 103 -13.40 7.48 17.47
C ILE A 103 -13.98 8.88 17.15
N ALA A 104 -13.11 9.80 16.66
CA ALA A 104 -13.53 11.16 16.35
C ALA A 104 -14.29 11.31 15.01
N THR A 105 -14.05 10.41 14.04
CA THR A 105 -14.52 10.62 12.64
C THR A 105 -15.43 9.52 12.12
N CYS A 106 -15.48 8.35 12.76
CA CYS A 106 -16.32 7.23 12.34
C CYS A 106 -17.58 7.11 13.19
N ARG A 107 -18.56 6.40 12.67
CA ARG A 107 -19.72 5.96 13.46
C ARG A 107 -19.24 4.97 14.52
N ILE A 108 -19.80 5.05 15.72
CA ILE A 108 -19.37 4.26 16.88
C ILE A 108 -19.46 2.74 16.64
N ASP A 109 -20.46 2.32 15.87
CA ASP A 109 -20.70 0.92 15.50
C ASP A 109 -19.64 0.35 14.54
N THR A 110 -18.94 1.18 13.77
CA THR A 110 -17.89 0.75 12.84
C THR A 110 -16.48 0.75 13.46
N VAL A 111 -16.29 1.48 14.58
CA VAL A 111 -14.98 1.62 15.24
C VAL A 111 -14.37 0.28 15.63
N PRO A 112 -15.09 -0.71 16.21
CA PRO A 112 -14.51 -2.00 16.56
C PRO A 112 -13.89 -2.71 15.37
N ALA A 113 -14.57 -2.76 14.22
CA ALA A 113 -14.06 -3.38 13.00
C ALA A 113 -12.80 -2.66 12.48
N VAL A 114 -12.78 -1.31 12.53
CA VAL A 114 -11.60 -0.51 12.13
C VAL A 114 -10.40 -0.83 13.02
N LEU A 115 -10.58 -0.89 14.34
CA LEU A 115 -9.50 -1.19 15.29
C LEU A 115 -8.98 -2.63 15.14
N LEU A 116 -9.87 -3.60 14.96
CA LEU A 116 -9.48 -5.00 14.76
C LEU A 116 -8.73 -5.17 13.42
N TYR A 117 -9.19 -4.50 12.36
CA TYR A 117 -8.46 -4.50 11.10
C TYR A 117 -7.06 -3.87 11.23
N ALA A 118 -6.96 -2.75 11.96
CA ALA A 118 -5.68 -2.12 12.23
C ALA A 118 -4.76 -3.03 13.05
N LEU A 119 -5.30 -3.74 14.05
CA LEU A 119 -4.54 -4.71 14.85
C LEU A 119 -4.03 -5.88 13.99
N TYR A 120 -4.88 -6.42 13.12
CA TYR A 120 -4.50 -7.45 12.15
C TYR A 120 -3.34 -6.99 11.25
N LYS A 121 -3.44 -5.80 10.69
CA LYS A 121 -2.40 -5.27 9.79
C LYS A 121 -1.12 -4.89 10.52
N THR A 122 -1.21 -4.33 11.74
CA THR A 122 -0.02 -4.01 12.54
C THR A 122 0.73 -5.27 12.96
N ALA A 123 0.05 -6.39 13.23
CA ALA A 123 0.71 -7.68 13.45
C ALA A 123 1.58 -8.09 12.25
N GLY A 124 1.05 -7.95 11.03
CA GLY A 124 1.82 -8.18 9.79
C GLY A 124 3.01 -7.23 9.65
N LEU A 125 2.86 -5.95 10.01
CA LEU A 125 3.98 -5.00 9.98
C LEU A 125 5.09 -5.30 10.98
N VAL A 126 4.78 -5.91 12.12
CA VAL A 126 5.81 -6.38 13.06
C VAL A 126 6.59 -7.55 12.45
N ILE A 127 5.91 -8.49 11.79
CA ILE A 127 6.55 -9.58 11.06
C ILE A 127 7.46 -9.06 9.93
N ASP A 128 7.06 -8.00 9.26
CA ASP A 128 7.82 -7.39 8.16
C ASP A 128 9.27 -7.00 8.54
N VAL A 129 9.53 -6.59 9.78
CA VAL A 129 10.90 -6.32 10.27
C VAL A 129 11.72 -7.62 10.42
N MET A 130 11.09 -8.72 10.78
CA MET A 130 11.75 -10.03 10.81
C MET A 130 12.04 -10.51 9.38
N HIS A 131 11.15 -10.26 8.44
CA HIS A 131 11.37 -10.49 7.01
C HIS A 131 12.56 -9.67 6.46
N ALA A 132 12.73 -8.42 6.89
CA ALA A 132 13.89 -7.63 6.50
C ALA A 132 15.20 -8.29 7.00
N ASN A 133 15.23 -8.83 8.23
CA ASN A 133 16.35 -9.57 8.75
C ASN A 133 16.63 -10.86 7.93
N ASP A 134 15.58 -11.59 7.56
CA ASP A 134 15.67 -12.80 6.73
C ASP A 134 16.20 -12.47 5.33
N GLN A 135 15.80 -11.32 4.75
CA GLN A 135 16.32 -10.84 3.46
C GLN A 135 17.81 -10.50 3.55
N VAL A 136 18.24 -9.81 4.61
CA VAL A 136 19.67 -9.53 4.86
C VAL A 136 20.47 -10.84 5.03
N GLY A 137 19.84 -11.87 5.60
CA GLY A 137 20.39 -13.22 5.72
C GLY A 137 20.35 -14.06 4.44
N HIS A 138 19.84 -13.52 3.31
CA HIS A 138 19.63 -14.24 2.06
C HIS A 138 18.73 -15.48 2.20
N ARG A 139 17.71 -15.42 3.08
CA ARG A 139 16.74 -16.49 3.37
C ARG A 139 15.31 -16.05 3.06
N MET A 140 15.11 -15.57 1.83
CA MET A 140 13.76 -15.13 1.38
C MET A 140 12.76 -16.29 1.25
N ASP A 141 13.21 -17.54 1.37
CA ASP A 141 12.32 -18.71 1.50
C ASP A 141 11.50 -18.66 2.79
N TYR A 142 12.06 -18.11 3.89
CA TYR A 142 11.31 -17.89 5.12
C TYR A 142 10.20 -16.87 4.92
N ILE A 143 10.53 -15.75 4.25
CA ILE A 143 9.56 -14.71 3.90
C ILE A 143 8.42 -15.28 3.05
N GLY A 144 8.77 -16.00 1.96
CA GLY A 144 7.78 -16.57 1.06
C GLY A 144 6.83 -17.55 1.74
N LYS A 145 7.35 -18.44 2.56
CA LYS A 145 6.54 -19.41 3.34
C LYS A 145 5.66 -18.72 4.38
N SER A 146 6.18 -17.71 5.09
CA SER A 146 5.42 -16.91 6.03
C SER A 146 4.25 -16.20 5.33
N LEU A 147 4.50 -15.52 4.21
CA LEU A 147 3.45 -14.84 3.45
C LEU A 147 2.37 -15.80 2.93
N ILE A 148 2.74 -17.03 2.50
CA ILE A 148 1.77 -18.08 2.15
C ILE A 148 0.90 -18.44 3.35
N MET A 149 1.52 -18.70 4.50
CA MET A 149 0.79 -19.06 5.72
C MET A 149 -0.11 -17.90 6.20
N GLN A 150 0.38 -16.65 6.18
CA GLN A 150 -0.41 -15.48 6.52
C GLN A 150 -1.61 -15.30 5.57
N GLY A 151 -1.39 -15.43 4.26
CA GLY A 151 -2.43 -15.31 3.25
C GLY A 151 -3.51 -16.38 3.42
N ILE A 152 -3.12 -17.65 3.39
CA ILE A 152 -4.04 -18.80 3.52
C ILE A 152 -4.69 -18.82 4.90
N GLY A 153 -3.94 -18.59 5.97
CA GLY A 153 -4.45 -18.55 7.34
C GLY A 153 -5.50 -17.45 7.53
N SER A 154 -5.25 -16.23 7.00
CA SER A 154 -6.21 -15.14 7.04
C SER A 154 -7.47 -15.45 6.22
N LEU A 155 -7.30 -16.02 5.01
CA LEU A 155 -8.42 -16.38 4.14
C LEU A 155 -9.31 -17.47 4.80
N LEU A 156 -8.70 -18.52 5.34
CA LEU A 156 -9.45 -19.58 6.03
C LEU A 156 -10.14 -19.05 7.29
N SER A 157 -9.46 -18.22 8.08
CA SER A 157 -10.05 -17.56 9.25
C SER A 157 -11.27 -16.73 8.87
N PHE A 158 -11.17 -15.96 7.78
CA PHE A 158 -12.27 -15.16 7.28
C PHE A 158 -13.44 -16.04 6.82
N ILE A 159 -13.19 -17.07 6.00
CA ILE A 159 -14.24 -17.98 5.51
C ILE A 159 -14.96 -18.67 6.66
N VAL A 160 -14.23 -19.19 7.65
CA VAL A 160 -14.81 -19.92 8.77
C VAL A 160 -15.68 -19.01 9.65
N VAL A 161 -15.12 -17.89 10.10
CA VAL A 161 -15.85 -17.04 11.06
C VAL A 161 -16.91 -16.20 10.38
N PHE A 162 -16.59 -15.55 9.26
CA PHE A 162 -17.55 -14.71 8.57
C PHE A 162 -18.65 -15.55 7.90
N GLY A 163 -18.28 -16.71 7.31
CA GLY A 163 -19.23 -17.60 6.65
C GLY A 163 -20.17 -18.35 7.63
N LEU A 164 -19.72 -18.66 8.86
CA LEU A 164 -20.54 -19.40 9.83
C LEU A 164 -21.28 -18.48 10.82
N LEU A 165 -20.64 -17.36 11.23
CA LEU A 165 -21.16 -16.49 12.28
C LEU A 165 -21.62 -15.13 11.76
N ASN A 166 -21.40 -14.82 10.49
CA ASN A 166 -21.68 -13.52 9.86
C ASN A 166 -21.13 -12.32 10.66
N SER A 167 -19.96 -12.53 11.33
CA SER A 167 -19.31 -11.51 12.17
C SER A 167 -18.01 -11.06 11.53
N LEU A 168 -17.98 -9.79 11.07
CA LEU A 168 -16.76 -9.19 10.51
C LEU A 168 -15.69 -9.02 11.61
N GLU A 169 -16.08 -8.59 12.79
CA GLU A 169 -15.19 -8.39 13.94
C GLU A 169 -14.58 -9.71 14.39
N GLY A 170 -15.38 -10.76 14.46
CA GLY A 170 -14.90 -12.11 14.80
C GLY A 170 -13.89 -12.63 13.77
N ALA A 171 -14.15 -12.42 12.49
CA ALA A 171 -13.24 -12.81 11.42
C ALA A 171 -11.90 -12.05 11.52
N LEU A 172 -11.95 -10.73 11.72
CA LEU A 172 -10.75 -9.89 11.89
C LEU A 172 -9.94 -10.26 13.14
N LEU A 173 -10.64 -10.62 14.24
CA LEU A 173 -9.99 -11.09 15.45
C LEU A 173 -9.25 -12.40 15.21
N LEU A 174 -9.89 -13.39 14.58
CA LEU A 174 -9.22 -14.68 14.30
C LEU A 174 -8.06 -14.49 13.31
N MET A 175 -8.22 -13.67 12.28
CA MET A 175 -7.12 -13.31 11.37
C MET A 175 -5.93 -12.71 12.13
N THR A 176 -6.20 -11.85 13.12
CA THR A 176 -5.16 -11.27 13.99
C THR A 176 -4.44 -12.34 14.79
N VAL A 177 -5.18 -13.22 15.46
CA VAL A 177 -4.61 -14.31 16.27
C VAL A 177 -3.74 -15.25 15.43
N VAL A 178 -4.23 -15.62 14.24
CA VAL A 178 -3.48 -16.48 13.31
C VAL A 178 -2.20 -15.77 12.82
N THR A 179 -2.27 -14.49 12.48
CA THR A 179 -1.09 -13.73 12.04
C THR A 179 -0.05 -13.61 13.14
N ILE A 180 -0.47 -13.27 14.37
CA ILE A 180 0.43 -13.22 15.53
C ILE A 180 1.03 -14.62 15.80
N GLY A 181 0.21 -15.67 15.72
CA GLY A 181 0.66 -17.06 15.87
C GLY A 181 1.77 -17.43 14.88
N ILE A 182 1.61 -17.07 13.60
CA ILE A 182 2.63 -17.27 12.57
C ILE A 182 3.90 -16.49 12.92
N GLY A 183 3.78 -15.22 13.31
CA GLY A 183 4.91 -14.39 13.71
C GLY A 183 5.70 -14.98 14.85
N VAL A 184 5.02 -15.49 15.90
CA VAL A 184 5.67 -16.05 17.10
C VAL A 184 6.23 -17.46 16.87
N ILE A 185 5.47 -18.32 16.19
CA ILE A 185 5.82 -19.75 16.05
C ILE A 185 6.74 -19.98 14.84
N TYR A 186 6.57 -19.22 13.78
CA TYR A 186 7.32 -19.44 12.53
C TYR A 186 8.41 -18.39 12.33
N ASP A 187 8.05 -17.08 12.29
CA ASP A 187 8.99 -16.03 11.88
C ASP A 187 10.04 -15.73 12.96
N TYR A 188 9.62 -15.51 14.20
CA TYR A 188 10.57 -15.17 15.28
C TYR A 188 11.68 -16.19 15.48
N PRO A 189 11.44 -17.51 15.60
CA PRO A 189 12.52 -18.48 15.80
C PRO A 189 13.50 -18.55 14.63
N ARG A 190 13.01 -18.34 13.38
CA ARG A 190 13.85 -18.39 12.18
C ARG A 190 14.69 -17.15 12.01
N SER A 191 14.05 -15.99 12.12
CA SER A 191 14.76 -14.72 12.06
C SER A 191 15.81 -14.57 13.17
N ASN A 192 15.50 -15.06 14.39
CA ASN A 192 16.43 -15.04 15.51
C ASN A 192 17.67 -15.95 15.31
N ARG A 193 17.59 -16.97 14.42
CA ARG A 193 18.77 -17.79 14.04
C ARG A 193 19.70 -17.07 13.09
N ILE A 194 19.18 -16.15 12.28
CA ILE A 194 19.98 -15.33 11.32
C ILE A 194 20.74 -14.24 12.08
N SER A 195 20.03 -13.52 12.94
CA SER A 195 20.60 -12.50 13.82
C SER A 195 19.82 -12.47 15.14
N ALA A 196 20.52 -12.59 16.25
CA ALA A 196 19.90 -12.64 17.57
C ALA A 196 19.03 -11.39 17.83
N ILE A 197 17.75 -11.60 18.08
CA ILE A 197 16.77 -10.57 18.34
C ILE A 197 16.70 -10.31 19.83
N LYS A 198 17.46 -9.33 20.32
CA LYS A 198 17.38 -8.82 21.69
C LYS A 198 16.67 -7.48 21.66
N LEU A 199 15.49 -7.41 22.28
CA LEU A 199 14.73 -6.18 22.34
C LEU A 199 15.46 -5.12 23.17
N GLY A 200 15.48 -3.90 22.67
CA GLY A 200 16.10 -2.74 23.31
C GLY A 200 16.62 -1.78 22.25
N ILE A 201 16.49 -0.49 22.52
CA ILE A 201 17.02 0.58 21.67
C ILE A 201 17.35 1.80 22.55
N THR A 202 18.43 2.51 22.25
CA THR A 202 18.79 3.73 22.99
C THR A 202 17.96 4.92 22.50
N GLN A 203 17.70 5.87 23.40
CA GLN A 203 16.95 7.10 23.06
C GLN A 203 17.62 7.88 21.91
N ALA A 204 18.96 7.90 21.86
CA ALA A 204 19.70 8.53 20.77
C ALA A 204 19.39 7.90 19.41
N LYS A 205 19.34 6.56 19.33
CA LYS A 205 18.95 5.84 18.08
C LYS A 205 17.49 6.05 17.72
N VAL A 206 16.58 6.04 18.71
CA VAL A 206 15.15 6.37 18.47
C VAL A 206 15.03 7.76 17.84
N ARG A 207 15.71 8.76 18.40
CA ARG A 207 15.72 10.11 17.84
C ARG A 207 16.32 10.15 16.43
N ALA A 208 17.42 9.44 16.20
CA ALA A 208 18.06 9.38 14.90
C ALA A 208 17.12 8.78 13.84
N PHE A 209 16.45 7.66 14.14
CA PHE A 209 15.47 7.06 13.24
C PHE A 209 14.26 7.97 12.99
N LEU A 210 13.72 8.58 14.05
CA LEU A 210 12.59 9.52 13.91
C LEU A 210 12.96 10.70 13.02
N CYS A 211 14.05 11.40 13.33
CA CYS A 211 14.44 12.61 12.57
C CYS A 211 14.89 12.27 11.14
N GLY A 212 15.60 11.15 10.95
CA GLY A 212 16.14 10.77 9.63
C GLY A 212 15.06 10.41 8.61
N CYS A 213 13.96 9.79 9.04
CA CYS A 213 12.89 9.35 8.13
C CYS A 213 11.66 10.29 8.14
N LEU A 214 11.58 11.26 9.06
CA LEU A 214 10.38 12.08 9.28
C LEU A 214 9.84 12.77 8.02
N PRO A 215 10.65 13.45 7.19
CA PRO A 215 10.13 14.15 6.00
C PRO A 215 9.47 13.18 5.01
N ILE A 216 10.08 12.01 4.81
CA ILE A 216 9.58 10.99 3.88
C ILE A 216 8.29 10.35 4.42
N VAL A 217 8.24 10.12 5.74
CA VAL A 217 7.05 9.56 6.42
C VAL A 217 5.88 10.53 6.34
N LEU A 218 6.09 11.82 6.60
CA LEU A 218 5.04 12.85 6.50
C LEU A 218 4.53 12.98 5.06
N GLY A 219 5.42 12.97 4.07
CA GLY A 219 5.04 12.92 2.65
C GLY A 219 4.22 11.67 2.31
N GLY A 220 4.64 10.51 2.82
CA GLY A 220 3.92 9.24 2.65
C GLY A 220 2.54 9.23 3.30
N ILE A 221 2.39 9.83 4.50
CA ILE A 221 1.08 10.00 5.15
C ILE A 221 0.17 10.86 4.28
N ALA A 222 0.66 12.00 3.78
CA ALA A 222 -0.12 12.88 2.90
C ALA A 222 -0.54 12.18 1.60
N ALA A 223 0.39 11.48 0.95
CA ALA A 223 0.13 10.71 -0.26
C ALA A 223 -0.91 9.59 -0.03
N SER A 224 -0.86 8.93 1.14
CA SER A 224 -1.82 7.88 1.50
C SER A 224 -3.18 8.45 1.92
N ALA A 225 -3.22 9.61 2.58
CA ALA A 225 -4.45 10.25 3.04
C ALA A 225 -5.28 10.79 1.87
N ALA A 226 -4.65 11.37 0.85
CA ALA A 226 -5.33 12.00 -0.28
C ALA A 226 -6.38 11.11 -0.98
N PRO A 227 -6.13 9.84 -1.33
CA PRO A 227 -7.15 8.95 -1.92
C PRO A 227 -8.10 8.31 -0.89
N ASN A 228 -7.72 8.25 0.39
CA ASN A 228 -8.47 7.52 1.41
C ASN A 228 -9.49 8.39 2.16
N ILE A 229 -9.21 9.69 2.38
CA ILE A 229 -10.16 10.64 2.99
C ILE A 229 -11.46 10.75 2.18
N PRO A 230 -11.46 10.90 0.84
CA PRO A 230 -12.69 10.94 0.07
C PRO A 230 -13.52 9.65 0.14
N ARG A 231 -12.89 8.49 0.31
CA ARG A 231 -13.58 7.20 0.52
C ARG A 231 -14.27 7.17 1.88
N GLN A 232 -13.60 7.65 2.92
CA GLN A 232 -14.22 7.80 4.24
C GLN A 232 -15.38 8.80 4.21
N TYR A 233 -15.24 9.91 3.50
CA TYR A 233 -16.30 10.89 3.32
C TYR A 233 -17.50 10.30 2.56
N LEU A 234 -17.28 9.40 1.59
CA LEU A 234 -18.36 8.64 0.92
C LEU A 234 -19.13 7.78 1.92
N SER A 235 -18.45 7.03 2.79
CA SER A 235 -19.12 6.24 3.84
C SER A 235 -19.91 7.13 4.80
N TYR A 236 -19.35 8.27 5.20
CA TYR A 236 -20.01 9.21 6.09
C TYR A 236 -21.30 9.81 5.49
N THR A 237 -21.29 10.18 4.20
CA THR A 237 -22.40 10.90 3.54
C THR A 237 -23.44 10.01 2.91
N PHE A 238 -23.04 8.88 2.31
CA PHE A 238 -23.95 7.97 1.58
C PHE A 238 -24.09 6.59 2.27
N GLY A 239 -23.39 6.41 3.39
CA GLY A 239 -23.42 5.17 4.17
C GLY A 239 -22.41 4.11 3.70
N ASP A 240 -22.21 3.11 4.57
CA ASP A 240 -21.19 2.06 4.36
C ASP A 240 -21.48 1.21 3.12
N SER A 241 -22.77 0.96 2.82
CA SER A 241 -23.14 0.23 1.60
C SER A 241 -22.69 0.91 0.32
N ALA A 242 -22.73 2.24 0.27
CA ALA A 242 -22.22 3.01 -0.88
C ALA A 242 -20.69 2.84 -1.04
N LEU A 243 -19.94 2.88 0.07
CA LEU A 243 -18.51 2.60 0.06
C LEU A 243 -18.24 1.13 -0.32
N GLY A 244 -19.07 0.18 0.12
CA GLY A 244 -18.96 -1.23 -0.25
C GLY A 244 -19.11 -1.46 -1.75
N ILE A 245 -20.10 -0.82 -2.38
CA ILE A 245 -20.30 -0.85 -3.84
C ILE A 245 -19.08 -0.24 -4.54
N TYR A 246 -18.69 0.98 -4.14
CA TYR A 246 -17.53 1.68 -4.72
C TYR A 246 -16.25 0.85 -4.64
N ALA A 247 -15.93 0.31 -3.46
CA ALA A 247 -14.73 -0.48 -3.23
C ALA A 247 -14.71 -1.79 -4.04
N SER A 248 -15.86 -2.45 -4.18
CA SER A 248 -15.99 -3.67 -4.97
C SER A 248 -15.72 -3.43 -6.45
N VAL A 249 -16.21 -2.31 -7.01
CA VAL A 249 -15.92 -1.91 -8.39
C VAL A 249 -14.46 -1.47 -8.55
N ALA A 250 -13.88 -0.82 -7.53
CA ALA A 250 -12.50 -0.34 -7.56
C ALA A 250 -11.47 -1.49 -7.43
N ALA A 251 -11.81 -2.63 -6.84
CA ALA A 251 -10.86 -3.70 -6.55
C ALA A 251 -10.15 -4.26 -7.81
N PRO A 252 -10.83 -4.64 -8.91
CA PRO A 252 -10.15 -5.07 -10.13
C PRO A 252 -9.32 -3.94 -10.77
N VAL A 253 -9.75 -2.69 -10.65
CA VAL A 253 -9.03 -1.52 -11.18
C VAL A 253 -7.72 -1.30 -10.40
N ALA A 254 -7.72 -1.53 -9.08
CA ALA A 254 -6.52 -1.43 -8.25
C ALA A 254 -5.42 -2.44 -8.67
N ILE A 255 -5.81 -3.66 -9.10
CA ILE A 255 -4.86 -4.65 -9.63
C ILE A 255 -4.19 -4.13 -10.91
N ILE A 256 -4.99 -3.52 -11.81
CA ILE A 256 -4.47 -2.93 -13.07
C ILE A 256 -3.54 -1.75 -12.75
N GLN A 257 -3.90 -0.92 -11.78
CA GLN A 257 -3.07 0.20 -11.33
C GLN A 257 -1.69 -0.26 -10.84
N MET A 258 -1.60 -1.37 -10.12
CA MET A 258 -0.32 -1.97 -9.72
C MET A 258 0.51 -2.41 -10.94
N GLY A 259 -0.11 -2.74 -12.07
CA GLY A 259 0.59 -3.08 -13.31
C GLY A 259 1.54 -1.98 -13.79
N ALA A 260 1.23 -0.70 -13.55
CA ALA A 260 2.12 0.41 -13.90
C ALA A 260 3.47 0.31 -13.18
N THR A 261 3.48 -0.08 -11.91
CA THR A 261 4.72 -0.21 -11.12
C THR A 261 5.63 -1.32 -11.64
N TYR A 262 5.07 -2.40 -12.15
CA TYR A 262 5.84 -3.49 -12.77
C TYR A 262 6.53 -3.07 -14.08
N ILE A 263 6.00 -2.04 -14.77
CA ILE A 263 6.61 -1.51 -16.00
C ILE A 263 7.83 -0.65 -15.66
N TYR A 264 7.71 0.29 -14.71
CA TYR A 264 8.74 1.28 -14.51
C TYR A 264 9.77 0.92 -13.43
N ASN A 265 9.40 0.14 -12.39
CA ASN A 265 10.31 -0.19 -11.29
C ASN A 265 11.64 -0.82 -11.76
N PRO A 266 11.66 -1.78 -12.71
CA PRO A 266 12.91 -2.35 -13.20
C PRO A 266 13.78 -1.34 -13.97
N LEU A 267 13.18 -0.24 -14.45
CA LEU A 267 13.84 0.76 -15.28
C LEU A 267 14.32 1.99 -14.47
N LEU A 268 13.90 2.13 -13.20
CA LEU A 268 14.31 3.27 -12.37
C LEU A 268 15.84 3.37 -12.22
N GLY A 269 16.52 2.25 -11.98
CA GLY A 269 17.98 2.23 -11.85
C GLY A 269 18.69 2.73 -13.12
N TYR A 270 18.20 2.29 -14.30
CA TYR A 270 18.73 2.77 -15.59
C TYR A 270 18.44 4.26 -15.84
N LEU A 271 17.30 4.79 -15.34
CA LEU A 271 17.01 6.22 -15.42
C LEU A 271 17.99 7.03 -14.57
N VAL A 272 18.25 6.60 -13.34
CA VAL A 272 19.20 7.26 -12.44
C VAL A 272 20.61 7.26 -13.03
N GLU A 273 21.07 6.13 -13.57
CA GLU A 273 22.38 6.02 -14.23
C GLU A 273 22.51 7.01 -15.39
N ARG A 274 21.52 7.04 -16.30
CA ARG A 274 21.50 7.97 -17.44
C ARG A 274 21.40 9.43 -17.04
N TYR A 275 20.67 9.73 -15.96
CA TYR A 275 20.61 11.07 -15.40
C TYR A 275 21.99 11.53 -14.93
N HIS A 276 22.70 10.73 -14.12
CA HIS A 276 24.03 11.06 -13.63
C HIS A 276 25.08 11.12 -14.76
N SER A 277 24.97 10.25 -15.75
CA SER A 277 25.82 10.27 -16.95
C SER A 277 25.46 11.41 -17.93
N ARG A 278 24.43 12.21 -17.64
CA ARG A 278 23.94 13.30 -18.50
C ARG A 278 23.60 12.86 -19.93
N GLU A 279 23.10 11.65 -20.09
CA GLU A 279 22.72 11.11 -21.39
C GLU A 279 21.33 11.59 -21.83
N LYS A 280 21.21 12.09 -23.08
CA LYS A 280 19.89 12.48 -23.67
C LYS A 280 18.92 11.29 -23.75
N SER A 281 19.41 10.07 -23.73
CA SER A 281 18.63 8.84 -23.68
C SER A 281 17.74 8.73 -22.42
N PHE A 282 18.02 9.51 -21.36
CA PHE A 282 17.17 9.68 -20.20
C PHE A 282 15.72 10.07 -20.58
N PHE A 283 15.57 11.13 -21.39
CA PHE A 283 14.25 11.59 -21.82
C PHE A 283 13.55 10.59 -22.74
N THR A 284 14.31 9.91 -23.60
CA THR A 284 13.78 8.85 -24.46
C THR A 284 13.24 7.68 -23.63
N LEU A 285 13.93 7.31 -22.56
CA LEU A 285 13.50 6.23 -21.67
C LEU A 285 12.23 6.62 -20.89
N ILE A 286 12.14 7.86 -20.38
CA ILE A 286 10.91 8.38 -19.77
C ILE A 286 9.74 8.27 -20.75
N GLY A 287 9.93 8.71 -22.00
CA GLY A 287 8.91 8.61 -23.03
C GLY A 287 8.46 7.18 -23.29
N LYS A 288 9.39 6.22 -23.36
CA LYS A 288 9.06 4.78 -23.52
C LYS A 288 8.26 4.23 -22.35
N ILE A 289 8.60 4.62 -21.11
CA ILE A 289 7.86 4.20 -19.90
C ILE A 289 6.43 4.76 -19.95
N LEU A 290 6.26 6.06 -20.23
CA LEU A 290 4.94 6.69 -20.33
C LEU A 290 4.08 6.05 -21.42
N VAL A 291 4.68 5.75 -22.59
CA VAL A 291 4.00 5.02 -23.67
C VAL A 291 3.60 3.61 -23.21
N GLY A 292 4.48 2.89 -22.49
CA GLY A 292 4.16 1.57 -21.94
C GLY A 292 2.98 1.60 -20.96
N ILE A 293 3.00 2.56 -20.03
CA ILE A 293 1.89 2.76 -19.09
C ILE A 293 0.60 3.11 -19.86
N PHE A 294 0.68 3.97 -20.88
CA PHE A 294 -0.46 4.34 -21.71
C PHE A 294 -1.07 3.13 -22.42
N PHE A 295 -0.26 2.29 -23.05
CA PHE A 295 -0.75 1.09 -23.73
C PHE A 295 -1.44 0.12 -22.78
N VAL A 296 -0.88 -0.10 -21.59
CA VAL A 296 -1.53 -0.94 -20.56
C VAL A 296 -2.86 -0.32 -20.12
N GLY A 297 -2.92 0.99 -19.94
CA GLY A 297 -4.15 1.72 -19.62
C GLY A 297 -5.22 1.54 -20.70
N VAL A 298 -4.87 1.72 -21.97
CA VAL A 298 -5.79 1.56 -23.10
C VAL A 298 -6.28 0.12 -23.23
N ILE A 299 -5.37 -0.86 -23.19
CA ILE A 299 -5.75 -2.28 -23.28
C ILE A 299 -6.69 -2.66 -22.13
N SER A 300 -6.38 -2.23 -20.91
CA SER A 300 -7.22 -2.47 -19.74
C SER A 300 -8.58 -1.80 -19.86
N SER A 301 -8.62 -0.56 -20.40
CA SER A 301 -9.87 0.17 -20.61
C SER A 301 -10.77 -0.55 -21.62
N VAL A 302 -10.20 -0.98 -22.75
CA VAL A 302 -10.93 -1.77 -23.76
C VAL A 302 -11.41 -3.10 -23.18
N ALA A 303 -10.55 -3.81 -22.46
CA ALA A 303 -10.91 -5.08 -21.83
C ALA A 303 -12.04 -4.93 -20.82
N LEU A 304 -11.96 -3.94 -19.92
CA LEU A 304 -13.02 -3.70 -18.93
C LEU A 304 -14.27 -3.04 -19.53
N PHE A 305 -14.18 -2.38 -20.66
CA PHE A 305 -15.37 -1.90 -21.38
C PHE A 305 -16.23 -3.08 -21.86
N PHE A 306 -15.63 -4.11 -22.46
CA PHE A 306 -16.37 -5.27 -22.96
C PHE A 306 -16.67 -6.30 -21.87
N PHE A 307 -15.72 -6.57 -20.98
CA PHE A 307 -15.80 -7.66 -20.00
C PHE A 307 -16.03 -7.21 -18.58
N GLY A 308 -15.99 -5.91 -18.26
CA GLY A 308 -16.05 -5.39 -16.89
C GLY A 308 -17.33 -5.78 -16.16
N LYS A 309 -18.50 -5.67 -16.82
CA LYS A 309 -19.78 -6.10 -16.24
C LYS A 309 -19.81 -7.60 -15.95
N LEU A 310 -19.26 -8.42 -16.85
CA LEU A 310 -19.15 -9.87 -16.66
C LEU A 310 -18.23 -10.21 -15.48
N LEU A 311 -17.07 -9.56 -15.40
CA LEU A 311 -16.11 -9.75 -14.30
C LEU A 311 -16.71 -9.36 -12.96
N LEU A 312 -17.37 -8.19 -12.87
CA LEU A 312 -18.05 -7.76 -11.66
C LEU A 312 -19.17 -8.72 -11.26
N SER A 313 -19.95 -9.21 -12.20
CA SER A 313 -21.00 -10.20 -11.95
C SER A 313 -20.42 -11.52 -11.44
N LEU A 314 -19.33 -11.99 -12.06
CA LEU A 314 -18.67 -13.25 -11.69
C LEU A 314 -18.06 -13.18 -10.28
N PHE A 315 -17.35 -12.12 -9.96
CA PHE A 315 -16.65 -12.00 -8.68
C PHE A 315 -17.56 -11.46 -7.56
N TYR A 316 -18.30 -10.38 -7.81
CA TYR A 316 -19.04 -9.66 -6.77
C TYR A 316 -20.56 -9.80 -6.87
N GLY A 317 -21.09 -10.37 -7.94
CA GLY A 317 -22.51 -10.59 -8.15
C GLY A 317 -23.21 -9.54 -9.00
N ALA A 318 -24.45 -9.88 -9.43
CA ALA A 318 -25.23 -9.04 -10.34
C ALA A 318 -25.56 -7.65 -9.77
N GLY A 319 -25.67 -7.52 -8.44
CA GLY A 319 -25.92 -6.23 -7.78
C GLY A 319 -24.79 -5.22 -8.00
N ILE A 320 -23.54 -5.64 -7.82
CA ILE A 320 -22.35 -4.80 -8.09
C ILE A 320 -22.18 -4.55 -9.58
N ALA A 321 -22.49 -5.53 -10.44
CA ALA A 321 -22.40 -5.39 -11.89
C ALA A 321 -23.30 -4.30 -12.48
N LYS A 322 -24.37 -3.88 -11.77
CA LYS A 322 -25.20 -2.73 -12.14
C LYS A 322 -24.44 -1.40 -12.11
N HIS A 323 -23.38 -1.32 -11.33
CA HIS A 323 -22.52 -0.13 -11.18
C HIS A 323 -21.25 -0.19 -12.04
N SER A 324 -21.29 -0.94 -13.16
CA SER A 324 -20.16 -1.06 -14.11
C SER A 324 -19.80 0.26 -14.80
N ASP A 325 -20.68 1.25 -14.78
CA ASP A 325 -20.46 2.63 -15.22
C ASP A 325 -19.33 3.34 -14.47
N LEU A 326 -19.07 2.94 -13.21
CA LEU A 326 -17.97 3.46 -12.40
C LEU A 326 -16.58 2.99 -12.89
N LEU A 327 -16.49 1.89 -13.65
CA LEU A 327 -15.21 1.29 -14.07
C LEU A 327 -14.35 2.23 -14.91
N GLN A 328 -14.94 2.90 -15.90
CA GLN A 328 -14.16 3.75 -16.82
C GLN A 328 -13.57 4.99 -16.13
N PRO A 329 -14.34 5.76 -15.33
CA PRO A 329 -13.76 6.83 -14.52
C PRO A 329 -12.67 6.34 -13.55
N MET A 330 -12.86 5.19 -12.91
CA MET A 330 -11.86 4.60 -12.00
C MET A 330 -10.58 4.19 -12.75
N LEU A 331 -10.70 3.65 -13.97
CA LEU A 331 -9.54 3.32 -14.81
C LEU A 331 -8.77 4.57 -15.24
N ALA A 332 -9.47 5.63 -15.63
CA ALA A 332 -8.83 6.91 -15.93
C ALA A 332 -8.05 7.44 -14.71
N CYS A 333 -8.64 7.32 -13.51
CA CYS A 333 -7.98 7.66 -12.26
C CYS A 333 -6.76 6.77 -12.00
N ALA A 334 -6.89 5.45 -12.15
CA ALA A 334 -5.79 4.49 -11.94
C ALA A 334 -4.62 4.75 -12.90
N PHE A 335 -4.91 5.08 -14.15
CA PHE A 335 -3.92 5.43 -15.15
C PHE A 335 -3.15 6.71 -14.76
N LEU A 336 -3.86 7.79 -14.40
CA LEU A 336 -3.25 9.03 -13.94
C LEU A 336 -2.41 8.81 -12.67
N THR A 337 -2.93 7.99 -11.74
CA THR A 337 -2.21 7.62 -10.51
C THR A 337 -0.93 6.85 -10.82
N GLY A 338 -0.96 5.93 -11.80
CA GLY A 338 0.23 5.18 -12.23
C GLY A 338 1.34 6.10 -12.76
N ILE A 339 0.97 7.13 -13.54
CA ILE A 339 1.92 8.15 -14.00
C ILE A 339 2.44 9.00 -12.82
N ALA A 340 1.56 9.40 -11.90
CA ALA A 340 1.96 10.17 -10.72
C ALA A 340 2.92 9.37 -9.82
N TRP A 341 2.71 8.07 -9.62
CA TRP A 341 3.63 7.20 -8.90
C TRP A 341 4.99 7.10 -9.59
N PHE A 342 5.00 6.95 -10.93
CA PHE A 342 6.26 6.93 -11.68
C PHE A 342 7.08 8.21 -11.48
N VAL A 343 6.46 9.40 -11.62
CA VAL A 343 7.14 10.69 -11.43
C VAL A 343 7.60 10.87 -9.98
N ASN A 344 6.78 10.46 -9.02
CA ASN A 344 7.10 10.47 -7.59
C ASN A 344 8.34 9.61 -7.28
N ASP A 345 8.35 8.35 -7.76
CA ASP A 345 9.44 7.41 -7.51
C ASP A 345 10.73 7.83 -8.23
N LEU A 346 10.60 8.45 -9.41
CA LEU A 346 11.73 9.03 -10.11
C LEU A 346 12.33 10.21 -9.33
N LEU A 347 11.52 11.14 -8.80
CA LEU A 347 12.01 12.24 -7.96
C LEU A 347 12.69 11.73 -6.67
N VAL A 348 12.11 10.69 -6.03
CA VAL A 348 12.74 10.02 -4.89
C VAL A 348 14.11 9.45 -5.27
N SER A 349 14.20 8.80 -6.44
CA SER A 349 15.42 8.19 -6.93
C SER A 349 16.48 9.22 -7.36
N LEU A 350 16.08 10.46 -7.60
CA LEU A 350 16.95 11.62 -7.88
C LEU A 350 17.14 12.52 -6.64
N ASP A 351 16.92 11.99 -5.44
CA ASP A 351 17.08 12.66 -4.13
C ASP A 351 16.25 13.94 -3.93
N ASN A 352 15.21 14.16 -4.73
CA ASN A 352 14.34 15.33 -4.62
C ASN A 352 13.15 15.06 -3.66
N TYR A 353 13.46 14.82 -2.40
CA TYR A 353 12.46 14.52 -1.36
C TYR A 353 11.53 15.71 -1.08
N LEU A 354 12.01 16.94 -1.24
CA LEU A 354 11.19 18.15 -1.03
C LEU A 354 10.10 18.27 -2.09
N GLY A 355 10.42 18.02 -3.36
CA GLY A 355 9.44 18.01 -4.45
C GLY A 355 8.35 16.95 -4.23
N VAL A 356 8.75 15.77 -3.77
CA VAL A 356 7.81 14.69 -3.41
C VAL A 356 6.91 15.11 -2.25
N PHE A 357 7.48 15.66 -1.18
CA PHE A 357 6.73 16.09 0.00
C PHE A 357 5.71 17.17 -0.34
N VAL A 358 6.12 18.24 -1.02
CA VAL A 358 5.22 19.35 -1.38
C VAL A 358 4.13 18.85 -2.34
N GLY A 359 4.46 18.03 -3.34
CA GLY A 359 3.48 17.43 -4.24
C GLY A 359 2.42 16.61 -3.51
N SER A 360 2.84 15.81 -2.52
CA SER A 360 1.93 15.01 -1.69
C SER A 360 1.03 15.87 -0.80
N ILE A 361 1.55 16.96 -0.24
CA ILE A 361 0.76 17.93 0.55
C ILE A 361 -0.27 18.64 -0.35
N LEU A 362 0.12 19.08 -1.54
CA LEU A 362 -0.79 19.71 -2.51
C LEU A 362 -1.91 18.73 -2.91
N SER A 363 -1.57 17.46 -3.12
CA SER A 363 -2.57 16.40 -3.38
C SER A 363 -3.56 16.27 -2.22
N LEU A 364 -3.08 16.22 -0.99
CA LEU A 364 -3.94 16.11 0.20
C LEU A 364 -4.84 17.32 0.38
N ILE A 365 -4.29 18.54 0.28
CA ILE A 365 -5.07 19.78 0.40
C ILE A 365 -6.17 19.83 -0.67
N SER A 366 -5.82 19.54 -1.92
CA SER A 366 -6.79 19.53 -3.01
C SER A 366 -7.86 18.43 -2.86
N ALA A 367 -7.48 17.24 -2.35
CA ALA A 367 -8.43 16.17 -2.08
C ALA A 367 -9.46 16.61 -1.02
N VAL A 368 -9.02 17.22 0.08
CA VAL A 368 -9.91 17.72 1.14
C VAL A 368 -10.81 18.86 0.62
N ALA A 369 -10.27 19.77 -0.19
CA ALA A 369 -11.04 20.89 -0.74
C ALA A 369 -12.10 20.45 -1.75
N VAL A 370 -11.82 19.40 -2.54
CA VAL A 370 -12.68 18.98 -3.66
C VAL A 370 -13.65 17.85 -3.26
N MET A 371 -13.38 17.07 -2.20
CA MET A 371 -14.17 15.87 -1.88
C MET A 371 -15.67 16.16 -1.68
N ALA A 372 -16.03 17.25 -0.99
CA ALA A 372 -17.44 17.56 -0.73
C ALA A 372 -18.19 17.99 -2.01
N PRO A 373 -17.74 18.96 -2.80
CA PRO A 373 -18.40 19.30 -4.06
C PRO A 373 -18.39 18.13 -5.06
N ALA A 374 -17.29 17.36 -5.16
CA ALA A 374 -17.26 16.19 -6.04
C ALA A 374 -18.29 15.11 -5.61
N GLN A 375 -18.46 14.91 -4.32
CA GLN A 375 -19.44 13.96 -3.79
C GLN A 375 -20.89 14.38 -4.12
N VAL A 376 -21.20 15.67 -3.98
CA VAL A 376 -22.54 16.22 -4.31
C VAL A 376 -22.83 16.12 -5.80
N LEU A 377 -21.86 16.43 -6.67
CA LEU A 377 -22.05 16.47 -8.12
C LEU A 377 -22.00 15.09 -8.78
N PHE A 378 -21.16 14.17 -8.27
CA PHE A 378 -20.85 12.89 -8.94
C PHE A 378 -21.29 11.66 -8.13
N GLY A 379 -21.90 11.82 -6.94
CA GLY A 379 -22.40 10.72 -6.12
C GLY A 379 -21.32 9.68 -5.82
N LEU A 380 -21.55 8.42 -6.22
CA LEU A 380 -20.60 7.31 -6.03
C LEU A 380 -19.25 7.52 -6.72
N ASN A 381 -19.19 8.32 -7.78
CA ASN A 381 -17.94 8.69 -8.44
C ASN A 381 -17.16 9.82 -7.73
N GLY A 382 -17.72 10.42 -6.69
CA GLY A 382 -17.10 11.52 -5.94
C GLY A 382 -15.64 11.25 -5.54
N PRO A 383 -15.33 10.11 -4.89
CA PRO A 383 -13.95 9.77 -4.54
C PRO A 383 -13.03 9.63 -5.76
N THR A 384 -13.52 9.09 -6.87
CA THR A 384 -12.75 8.95 -8.12
C THR A 384 -12.40 10.31 -8.71
N VAL A 385 -13.38 11.23 -8.81
CA VAL A 385 -13.17 12.59 -9.33
C VAL A 385 -12.22 13.36 -8.42
N THR A 386 -12.38 13.24 -7.11
CA THR A 386 -11.46 13.85 -6.14
C THR A 386 -10.03 13.34 -6.34
N ALA A 387 -9.85 12.03 -6.49
CA ALA A 387 -8.53 11.43 -6.72
C ALA A 387 -7.94 11.84 -8.08
N LEU A 388 -8.75 11.97 -9.14
CA LEU A 388 -8.31 12.50 -10.44
C LEU A 388 -7.75 13.91 -10.30
N ILE A 389 -8.48 14.81 -9.65
CA ILE A 389 -8.07 16.22 -9.48
C ILE A 389 -6.81 16.31 -8.60
N SER A 390 -6.79 15.62 -7.47
CA SER A 390 -5.67 15.66 -6.53
C SER A 390 -4.40 15.06 -7.11
N ASN A 391 -4.50 13.94 -7.84
CA ASN A 391 -3.36 13.33 -8.53
C ASN A 391 -2.89 14.18 -9.71
N ALA A 392 -3.79 14.86 -10.43
CA ALA A 392 -3.43 15.79 -11.51
C ALA A 392 -2.62 16.98 -10.97
N ILE A 393 -3.06 17.58 -9.86
CA ILE A 393 -2.33 18.69 -9.20
C ILE A 393 -0.95 18.22 -8.73
N CYS A 394 -0.87 17.05 -8.09
CA CYS A 394 0.39 16.45 -7.68
C CYS A 394 1.32 16.23 -8.88
N LEU A 395 0.81 15.60 -9.93
CA LEU A 395 1.58 15.27 -11.13
C LEU A 395 2.10 16.52 -11.84
N ILE A 396 1.26 17.56 -11.99
CA ILE A 396 1.66 18.84 -12.61
C ILE A 396 2.81 19.46 -11.82
N TYR A 397 2.67 19.57 -10.50
CA TYR A 397 3.72 20.13 -9.64
C TYR A 397 5.00 19.31 -9.69
N GLN A 398 4.91 17.99 -9.50
CA GLN A 398 6.09 17.11 -9.51
C GLN A 398 6.78 17.06 -10.89
N SER A 399 6.01 17.13 -11.99
CA SER A 399 6.56 17.23 -13.35
C SER A 399 7.28 18.55 -13.58
N PHE A 400 6.75 19.66 -13.05
CA PHE A 400 7.43 20.96 -13.08
C PHE A 400 8.77 20.91 -12.31
N VAL A 401 8.77 20.35 -11.10
CA VAL A 401 10.00 20.18 -10.30
C VAL A 401 11.03 19.32 -11.01
N LEU A 402 10.60 18.17 -11.56
CA LEU A 402 11.46 17.28 -12.33
C LEU A 402 12.03 17.99 -13.58
N GLY A 403 11.20 18.74 -14.30
CA GLY A 403 11.61 19.51 -15.46
C GLY A 403 12.66 20.57 -15.12
N LYS A 404 12.45 21.32 -14.02
CA LYS A 404 13.43 22.33 -13.55
C LYS A 404 14.75 21.66 -13.15
N GLN A 405 14.72 20.62 -12.34
CA GLN A 405 15.90 19.88 -11.92
C GLN A 405 16.70 19.29 -13.10
N THR A 406 15.99 18.75 -14.09
CA THR A 406 16.65 18.21 -15.28
C THR A 406 17.22 19.29 -16.18
N GLN A 407 16.54 20.44 -16.34
CA GLN A 407 17.07 21.58 -17.12
C GLN A 407 18.34 22.14 -16.48
N GLU A 408 18.37 22.34 -15.18
CA GLU A 408 19.54 22.81 -14.45
C GLU A 408 20.72 21.81 -14.62
N TRP A 409 20.47 20.51 -14.37
CA TRP A 409 21.49 19.46 -14.44
C TRP A 409 22.08 19.27 -15.84
N PHE A 410 21.24 19.27 -16.88
CA PHE A 410 21.71 19.13 -18.28
C PHE A 410 22.16 20.45 -18.89
N GLY A 411 21.75 21.61 -18.35
CA GLY A 411 22.11 22.96 -18.83
C GLY A 411 23.48 23.44 -18.36
N GLU A 412 23.98 22.96 -17.22
CA GLU A 412 25.32 23.33 -16.69
C GLU A 412 26.51 22.87 -17.57
N LYS A 413 26.23 22.28 -18.73
CA LYS A 413 27.26 21.89 -19.74
C LYS A 413 27.40 22.92 -20.88
N ARG A 414 26.76 24.09 -20.79
CA ARG A 414 27.00 25.21 -21.72
C ARG A 414 27.76 26.31 -21.01
#